data_7ad1eedca5922d8f5de72cdc8b85a04e
#
_entry.id   7ad1eedca5922d8f5de72cdc8b85a04e
#
_cell.length_a   1.000
_cell.length_b   1.000
_cell.length_c   1.000
_cell.angle_alpha   90.00
_cell.angle_beta   90.00
_cell.angle_gamma   90.00
#
_symmetry.space_group_name_H-M   'P 1'
#
loop_
_entity.id
_entity.type
_entity.pdbx_description
1 polymer ?
#
loop_
_entity_poly.entity_id
_entity_poly.type
_entity_poly.pdbx_seq_one_letter_code
_entity_poly.pdbx_strand_id
1 'polypeptide(L)'
;MDKSKIEHYGDELYNALITRTPVAPLTDREADITIEDAYQIQQRMIQRRLDAGETIIGKKIGVTSKVVMDMLKVDQPDFGMMTSGMVFNEGESIDTGTMIAPRAEAEVAFVLKSDLTGPGVTAADVLRATAFVVPCFEIVDSRIQDWKIKIQDTVA
;
A
#
# COMPACT_ATOMS: atom_id res chain seq x y z
N MET A 1 16.04 -8.86 -7.77
CA MET A 1 15.22 -9.46 -8.89
C MET A 1 15.54 -8.74 -10.18
N ASP A 2 15.38 -9.38 -11.36
CA ASP A 2 15.52 -8.68 -12.64
C ASP A 2 14.26 -7.86 -13.00
N LYS A 3 14.43 -6.90 -13.92
CA LYS A 3 13.36 -5.98 -14.30
C LYS A 3 12.13 -6.70 -14.89
N SER A 4 12.34 -7.77 -15.66
CA SER A 4 11.24 -8.52 -16.29
C SER A 4 10.36 -9.22 -15.25
N LYS A 5 10.95 -9.78 -14.20
CA LYS A 5 10.22 -10.37 -13.09
C LYS A 5 9.48 -9.33 -12.27
N ILE A 6 10.09 -8.16 -12.00
CA ILE A 6 9.42 -7.03 -11.32
C ILE A 6 8.16 -6.61 -12.09
N GLU A 7 8.29 -6.41 -13.40
CA GLU A 7 7.16 -6.04 -14.25
C GLU A 7 6.09 -7.13 -14.27
N HIS A 8 6.49 -8.40 -14.38
CA HIS A 8 5.58 -9.54 -14.37
C HIS A 8 4.74 -9.59 -13.08
N TYR A 9 5.39 -9.53 -11.91
CA TYR A 9 4.68 -9.60 -10.62
C TYR A 9 3.82 -8.37 -10.37
N GLY A 10 4.27 -7.18 -10.72
CA GLY A 10 3.46 -5.97 -10.60
C GLY A 10 2.21 -6.00 -11.49
N ASP A 11 2.35 -6.49 -12.72
CA ASP A 11 1.21 -6.68 -13.63
C ASP A 11 0.27 -7.80 -13.13
N GLU A 12 0.81 -8.88 -12.55
CA GLU A 12 0.02 -9.97 -11.96
C GLU A 12 -0.80 -9.47 -10.76
N LEU A 13 -0.20 -8.71 -9.85
CA LEU A 13 -0.92 -8.15 -8.70
C LEU A 13 -1.98 -7.13 -9.13
N TYR A 14 -1.70 -6.31 -10.14
CA TYR A 14 -2.70 -5.43 -10.73
C TYR A 14 -3.87 -6.23 -11.32
N ASN A 15 -3.59 -7.29 -12.07
CA ASN A 15 -4.62 -8.15 -12.66
C ASN A 15 -5.43 -8.88 -11.58
N ALA A 16 -4.78 -9.36 -10.50
CA ALA A 16 -5.45 -9.95 -9.34
C ALA A 16 -6.48 -8.99 -8.74
N LEU A 17 -6.13 -7.71 -8.59
CA LEU A 17 -7.04 -6.66 -8.14
C LEU A 17 -8.26 -6.52 -9.09
N ILE A 18 -8.00 -6.37 -10.39
CA ILE A 18 -9.07 -6.12 -11.38
C ILE A 18 -9.99 -7.33 -11.55
N THR A 19 -9.44 -8.53 -11.56
CA THR A 19 -10.20 -9.77 -11.72
C THR A 19 -10.77 -10.32 -10.42
N ARG A 20 -10.36 -9.76 -9.28
CA ARG A 20 -10.68 -10.25 -7.92
C ARG A 20 -10.29 -11.71 -7.71
N THR A 21 -9.19 -12.10 -8.31
CA THR A 21 -8.66 -13.45 -8.24
C THR A 21 -7.31 -13.41 -7.53
N PRO A 22 -7.24 -13.82 -6.26
CA PRO A 22 -5.99 -13.74 -5.51
C PRO A 22 -4.95 -14.72 -6.04
N VAL A 23 -3.69 -14.36 -5.86
CA VAL A 23 -2.53 -15.16 -6.29
C VAL A 23 -1.82 -15.81 -5.10
N ALA A 24 -1.00 -16.83 -5.37
CA ALA A 24 -0.14 -17.43 -4.36
C ALA A 24 0.91 -16.42 -3.87
N PRO A 25 1.38 -16.50 -2.60
CA PRO A 25 2.40 -15.62 -2.07
C PRO A 25 3.62 -15.50 -2.99
N LEU A 26 4.10 -14.28 -3.19
CA LEU A 26 5.34 -14.05 -3.95
C LEU A 26 6.52 -14.72 -3.25
N THR A 27 6.54 -14.67 -1.92
CA THR A 27 7.57 -15.27 -1.08
C THR A 27 7.62 -16.81 -1.14
N ASP A 28 6.59 -17.47 -1.62
CA ASP A 28 6.58 -18.92 -1.86
C ASP A 28 7.13 -19.27 -3.25
N ARG A 29 7.13 -18.30 -4.17
CA ARG A 29 7.59 -18.45 -5.56
C ARG A 29 8.99 -17.90 -5.79
N GLU A 30 9.40 -16.90 -5.01
CA GLU A 30 10.69 -16.22 -5.07
C GLU A 30 11.31 -16.20 -3.66
N ALA A 31 12.08 -17.23 -3.33
CA ALA A 31 12.65 -17.40 -1.97
C ALA A 31 13.58 -16.26 -1.55
N ASP A 32 14.23 -15.60 -2.53
CA ASP A 32 15.22 -14.54 -2.32
C ASP A 32 14.65 -13.13 -2.56
N ILE A 33 13.31 -12.98 -2.59
CA ILE A 33 12.68 -11.68 -2.78
C ILE A 33 13.05 -10.73 -1.64
N THR A 34 13.61 -9.57 -1.98
CA THR A 34 13.97 -8.53 -1.03
C THR A 34 12.83 -7.53 -0.83
N ILE A 35 12.92 -6.68 0.21
CA ILE A 35 11.97 -5.57 0.42
C ILE A 35 12.09 -4.54 -0.72
N GLU A 36 13.29 -4.28 -1.24
CA GLU A 36 13.51 -3.43 -2.39
C GLU A 36 12.79 -3.96 -3.64
N ASP A 37 12.88 -5.27 -3.89
CA ASP A 37 12.15 -5.90 -4.99
C ASP A 37 10.63 -5.70 -4.83
N ALA A 38 10.11 -5.89 -3.61
CA ALA A 38 8.70 -5.70 -3.29
C ALA A 38 8.23 -4.26 -3.56
N TYR A 39 9.01 -3.25 -3.17
CA TYR A 39 8.71 -1.86 -3.51
C TYR A 39 8.74 -1.59 -5.02
N GLN A 40 9.64 -2.21 -5.78
CA GLN A 40 9.66 -2.06 -7.23
C GLN A 40 8.42 -2.72 -7.88
N ILE A 41 7.98 -3.87 -7.35
CA ILE A 41 6.73 -4.54 -7.76
C ILE A 41 5.52 -3.64 -7.46
N GLN A 42 5.45 -3.06 -6.24
CA GLN A 42 4.41 -2.08 -5.89
C GLN A 42 4.40 -0.90 -6.86
N GLN A 43 5.56 -0.32 -7.17
CA GLN A 43 5.66 0.79 -8.11
C GLN A 43 5.13 0.41 -9.49
N ARG A 44 5.40 -0.81 -9.96
CA ARG A 44 4.85 -1.31 -11.23
C ARG A 44 3.33 -1.43 -11.17
N MET A 45 2.77 -1.97 -10.09
CA MET A 45 1.31 -2.06 -9.89
C MET A 45 0.67 -0.66 -9.86
N ILE A 46 1.27 0.29 -9.14
CA ILE A 46 0.81 1.69 -9.10
C ILE A 46 0.88 2.32 -10.49
N GLN A 47 1.96 2.09 -11.24
CA GLN A 47 2.08 2.61 -12.61
C GLN A 47 0.90 2.17 -13.49
N ARG A 48 0.43 0.92 -13.35
CA ARG A 48 -0.76 0.44 -14.07
C ARG A 48 -2.03 1.23 -13.74
N ARG A 49 -2.17 1.66 -12.48
CA ARG A 49 -3.29 2.53 -12.07
C ARG A 49 -3.18 3.94 -12.67
N LEU A 50 -1.96 4.48 -12.71
CA LEU A 50 -1.69 5.78 -13.34
C LEU A 50 -1.95 5.73 -14.85
N ASP A 51 -1.54 4.65 -15.53
CA ASP A 51 -1.81 4.42 -16.95
C ASP A 51 -3.31 4.30 -17.24
N ALA A 52 -4.11 3.85 -16.24
CA ALA A 52 -5.56 3.82 -16.30
C ALA A 52 -6.23 5.18 -15.99
N GLY A 53 -5.45 6.23 -15.75
CA GLY A 53 -5.93 7.61 -15.55
C GLY A 53 -6.05 8.07 -14.10
N GLU A 54 -5.65 7.25 -13.12
CA GLU A 54 -5.59 7.68 -11.72
C GLU A 54 -4.40 8.61 -11.47
N THR A 55 -4.44 9.35 -10.36
CA THR A 55 -3.33 10.22 -9.91
C THR A 55 -2.91 9.85 -8.50
N ILE A 56 -1.65 10.02 -8.14
CA ILE A 56 -1.19 9.87 -6.75
C ILE A 56 -1.73 11.02 -5.92
N ILE A 57 -2.38 10.70 -4.80
CA ILE A 57 -2.99 11.67 -3.89
C ILE A 57 -2.34 11.70 -2.50
N GLY A 58 -1.57 10.68 -2.16
CA GLY A 58 -0.94 10.55 -0.86
C GLY A 58 -0.17 9.26 -0.68
N LYS A 59 0.17 8.99 0.57
CA LYS A 59 0.87 7.77 0.99
C LYS A 59 0.25 7.23 2.27
N LYS A 60 0.20 5.91 2.40
CA LYS A 60 -0.10 5.24 3.67
C LYS A 60 1.20 4.79 4.33
N ILE A 61 1.19 4.68 5.64
CA ILE A 61 2.31 4.16 6.44
C ILE A 61 1.75 3.03 7.29
N GLY A 62 2.23 1.81 7.08
CA GLY A 62 1.85 0.63 7.85
C GLY A 62 2.91 0.25 8.88
N VAL A 63 2.55 -0.71 9.75
CA VAL A 63 3.48 -1.28 10.76
C VAL A 63 4.10 -0.20 11.66
N THR A 64 3.29 0.74 12.14
CA THR A 64 3.75 1.90 12.91
C THR A 64 3.97 1.61 14.39
N SER A 65 3.46 0.49 14.93
CA SER A 65 3.63 0.15 16.34
C SER A 65 4.79 -0.83 16.56
N LYS A 66 5.54 -0.62 17.65
CA LYS A 66 6.63 -1.52 18.04
C LYS A 66 6.19 -2.98 18.20
N VAL A 67 4.98 -3.20 18.70
CA VAL A 67 4.40 -4.54 18.88
C VAL A 67 4.25 -5.25 17.53
N VAL A 68 3.71 -4.54 16.52
CA VAL A 68 3.54 -5.10 15.18
C VAL A 68 4.88 -5.29 14.48
N MET A 69 5.81 -4.34 14.65
CA MET A 69 7.18 -4.50 14.13
C MET A 69 7.87 -5.76 14.67
N ASP A 70 7.78 -5.99 15.99
CA ASP A 70 8.38 -7.16 16.63
C ASP A 70 7.71 -8.46 16.18
N MET A 71 6.40 -8.46 15.99
CA MET A 71 5.63 -9.61 15.49
C MET A 71 6.05 -9.97 14.05
N LEU A 72 6.21 -8.98 13.20
CA LEU A 72 6.62 -9.15 11.79
C LEU A 72 8.13 -9.26 11.60
N LYS A 73 8.91 -9.08 12.69
CA LYS A 73 10.39 -9.09 12.68
C LYS A 73 11.00 -8.07 11.73
N VAL A 74 10.44 -6.88 11.74
CA VAL A 74 10.93 -5.72 10.98
C VAL A 74 11.33 -4.61 11.94
N ASP A 75 12.19 -3.70 11.51
CA ASP A 75 12.75 -2.60 12.30
C ASP A 75 12.29 -1.22 11.84
N GLN A 76 11.44 -1.17 10.82
CA GLN A 76 10.92 0.07 10.25
C GLN A 76 9.48 -0.12 9.75
N PRO A 77 8.68 0.98 9.66
CA PRO A 77 7.40 1.00 8.99
C PRO A 77 7.50 0.67 7.49
N ASP A 78 6.39 0.22 6.90
CA ASP A 78 6.22 0.12 5.46
C ASP A 78 5.42 1.30 4.88
N PHE A 79 5.44 1.43 3.55
CA PHE A 79 4.81 2.54 2.84
C PHE A 79 4.04 2.02 1.63
N GLY A 80 2.88 2.65 1.40
CA GLY A 80 2.09 2.43 0.18
C GLY A 80 1.72 3.74 -0.49
N MET A 81 1.60 3.73 -1.81
CA MET A 81 1.06 4.86 -2.57
C MET A 81 -0.46 4.78 -2.61
N MET A 82 -1.12 5.91 -2.38
CA MET A 82 -2.56 6.06 -2.54
C MET A 82 -2.88 6.81 -3.81
N THR A 83 -3.82 6.29 -4.57
CA THR A 83 -4.29 6.88 -5.82
C THR A 83 -5.72 7.41 -5.70
N SER A 84 -6.12 8.29 -6.61
CA SER A 84 -7.43 8.94 -6.61
C SER A 84 -8.60 7.94 -6.61
N GLY A 85 -8.44 6.75 -7.18
CA GLY A 85 -9.44 5.70 -7.16
C GLY A 85 -9.60 4.96 -5.83
N MET A 86 -8.77 5.26 -4.81
CA MET A 86 -8.81 4.64 -3.48
C MET A 86 -9.52 5.51 -2.43
N VAL A 87 -10.06 6.69 -2.81
CA VAL A 87 -10.66 7.62 -1.85
C VAL A 87 -12.17 7.55 -1.89
N PHE A 88 -12.76 7.42 -0.72
CA PHE A 88 -14.20 7.50 -0.49
C PHE A 88 -14.47 8.57 0.56
N ASN A 89 -15.51 9.37 0.34
CA ASN A 89 -15.90 10.42 1.28
C ASN A 89 -16.85 9.87 2.35
N GLU A 90 -16.98 10.63 3.44
CA GLU A 90 -17.96 10.31 4.47
C GLU A 90 -19.39 10.19 3.89
N GLY A 91 -20.08 9.11 4.26
CA GLY A 91 -21.42 8.80 3.77
C GLY A 91 -21.46 8.05 2.44
N GLU A 92 -20.34 7.86 1.75
CA GLU A 92 -20.26 7.00 0.58
C GLU A 92 -20.22 5.52 0.97
N SER A 93 -20.81 4.67 0.15
CA SER A 93 -20.75 3.22 0.32
C SER A 93 -19.63 2.64 -0.50
N ILE A 94 -18.84 1.74 0.11
CA ILE A 94 -17.81 0.97 -0.58
C ILE A 94 -18.41 -0.38 -0.97
N ASP A 95 -18.43 -0.69 -2.27
CA ASP A 95 -18.91 -1.98 -2.75
C ASP A 95 -17.87 -3.07 -2.52
N THR A 96 -18.10 -3.90 -1.52
CA THR A 96 -17.22 -5.04 -1.20
C THR A 96 -17.19 -6.10 -2.32
N GLY A 97 -18.16 -6.10 -3.23
CA GLY A 97 -18.13 -6.94 -4.43
C GLY A 97 -17.01 -6.60 -5.41
N THR A 98 -16.36 -5.44 -5.25
CA THR A 98 -15.19 -5.03 -6.03
C THR A 98 -13.85 -5.45 -5.39
N MET A 99 -13.89 -6.10 -4.23
CA MET A 99 -12.72 -6.48 -3.44
C MET A 99 -12.56 -8.01 -3.36
N ILE A 100 -11.42 -8.47 -2.86
CA ILE A 100 -11.10 -9.89 -2.70
C ILE A 100 -11.42 -10.37 -1.29
N ALA A 101 -10.79 -9.78 -0.28
CA ALA A 101 -10.91 -10.17 1.12
C ALA A 101 -10.68 -8.94 2.04
N PRO A 102 -11.55 -7.92 1.97
CA PRO A 102 -11.32 -6.65 2.64
C PRO A 102 -11.36 -6.76 4.17
N ARG A 103 -10.54 -5.93 4.82
CA ARG A 103 -10.55 -5.69 6.27
C ARG A 103 -10.52 -4.19 6.52
N ALA A 104 -11.14 -3.74 7.61
CA ALA A 104 -11.15 -2.33 8.00
C ALA A 104 -10.19 -2.10 9.18
N GLU A 105 -9.35 -1.08 9.06
CA GLU A 105 -8.44 -0.62 10.10
C GLU A 105 -8.76 0.83 10.46
N ALA A 106 -8.73 1.16 11.75
CA ALA A 106 -8.92 2.54 12.21
C ALA A 106 -7.60 3.31 12.08
N GLU A 107 -7.65 4.44 11.38
CA GLU A 107 -6.48 5.22 11.03
C GLU A 107 -6.65 6.71 11.30
N VAL A 108 -5.54 7.44 11.18
CA VAL A 108 -5.50 8.90 11.26
C VAL A 108 -4.85 9.44 9.99
N ALA A 109 -5.58 10.24 9.26
CA ALA A 109 -5.07 10.91 8.06
C ALA A 109 -4.63 12.34 8.36
N PHE A 110 -3.43 12.68 7.91
CA PHE A 110 -2.89 14.04 7.89
C PHE A 110 -3.17 14.65 6.52
N VAL A 111 -4.06 15.63 6.47
CA VAL A 111 -4.34 16.36 5.23
C VAL A 111 -3.37 17.54 5.13
N LEU A 112 -2.48 17.48 4.14
CA LEU A 112 -1.43 18.46 3.98
C LEU A 112 -1.92 19.68 3.19
N LYS A 113 -1.48 20.88 3.59
CA LYS A 113 -1.66 22.15 2.85
C LYS A 113 -0.46 22.50 1.97
N SER A 114 0.64 21.76 2.10
CA SER A 114 1.83 21.89 1.27
C SER A 114 2.56 20.55 1.20
N ASP A 115 3.25 20.31 0.10
CA ASP A 115 4.04 19.10 -0.10
C ASP A 115 5.18 18.99 0.91
N LEU A 116 5.50 17.76 1.28
CA LEU A 116 6.68 17.41 2.04
C LEU A 116 7.68 16.70 1.13
N THR A 117 8.85 17.30 0.96
CA THR A 117 9.90 16.74 0.11
C THR A 117 11.14 16.48 0.95
N GLY A 118 11.60 15.23 0.98
CA GLY A 118 12.81 14.81 1.65
C GLY A 118 14.08 15.14 0.83
N PRO A 119 15.27 14.84 1.38
CA PRO A 119 15.51 14.18 2.68
C PRO A 119 15.43 15.15 3.87
N GLY A 120 15.38 14.58 5.09
CA GLY A 120 15.51 15.34 6.33
C GLY A 120 14.21 15.96 6.85
N VAL A 121 13.05 15.51 6.39
CA VAL A 121 11.75 15.94 6.92
C VAL A 121 11.64 15.57 8.41
N THR A 122 11.32 16.56 9.23
CA THR A 122 11.14 16.43 10.68
C THR A 122 9.67 16.42 11.08
N ALA A 123 9.37 15.99 12.31
CA ALA A 123 8.01 16.10 12.86
C ALA A 123 7.49 17.56 12.85
N ALA A 124 8.35 18.55 13.05
CA ALA A 124 7.98 19.96 12.97
C ALA A 124 7.58 20.37 11.55
N ASP A 125 8.25 19.82 10.52
CA ASP A 125 7.89 20.09 9.13
C ASP A 125 6.55 19.44 8.79
N VAL A 126 6.28 18.24 9.26
CA VAL A 126 4.97 17.58 9.10
C VAL A 126 3.87 18.41 9.76
N LEU A 127 4.05 18.84 11.01
CA LEU A 127 3.08 19.69 11.69
C LEU A 127 2.83 21.00 10.96
N ARG A 128 3.90 21.63 10.45
CA ARG A 128 3.80 22.88 9.67
C ARG A 128 3.06 22.67 8.35
N ALA A 129 3.28 21.54 7.67
CA ALA A 129 2.65 21.23 6.39
C ALA A 129 1.20 20.76 6.55
N THR A 130 0.77 20.32 7.73
CA THR A 130 -0.58 19.80 7.97
C THR A 130 -1.61 20.93 8.05
N ALA A 131 -2.70 20.79 7.30
CA ALA A 131 -3.86 21.66 7.39
C ALA A 131 -4.78 21.20 8.53
N PHE A 132 -5.10 19.91 8.57
CA PHE A 132 -5.91 19.28 9.61
C PHE A 132 -5.65 17.78 9.65
N VAL A 133 -6.16 17.15 10.69
CA VAL A 133 -6.08 15.70 10.92
C VAL A 133 -7.50 15.16 11.06
N VAL A 134 -7.78 14.04 10.43
CA VAL A 134 -9.09 13.38 10.47
C VAL A 134 -8.97 11.91 10.86
N PRO A 135 -9.89 11.38 11.67
CA PRO A 135 -10.04 9.94 11.80
C PRO A 135 -10.59 9.38 10.49
N CYS A 136 -10.09 8.22 10.08
CA CYS A 136 -10.55 7.54 8.88
C CYS A 136 -10.47 6.02 9.04
N PHE A 137 -11.00 5.31 8.06
CA PHE A 137 -10.75 3.89 7.92
C PHE A 137 -9.83 3.64 6.73
N GLU A 138 -8.83 2.79 6.90
CA GLU A 138 -8.17 2.11 5.79
C GLU A 138 -8.92 0.81 5.50
N ILE A 139 -9.26 0.58 4.23
CA ILE A 139 -9.81 -0.69 3.79
C ILE A 139 -8.70 -1.43 3.07
N VAL A 140 -8.03 -2.31 3.81
CA VAL A 140 -6.97 -3.15 3.25
C VAL A 140 -7.57 -4.36 2.54
N ASP A 141 -7.07 -4.68 1.35
CA ASP A 141 -7.54 -5.82 0.57
C ASP A 141 -6.36 -6.65 0.05
N SER A 142 -6.35 -7.94 0.35
CA SER A 142 -5.23 -8.81 0.00
C SER A 142 -5.38 -9.40 -1.40
N ARG A 143 -4.40 -9.13 -2.25
CA ARG A 143 -4.23 -9.82 -3.54
C ARG A 143 -3.59 -11.20 -3.38
N ILE A 144 -3.12 -11.52 -2.16
CA ILE A 144 -2.53 -12.81 -1.82
C ILE A 144 -3.58 -13.72 -1.17
N GLN A 145 -3.61 -14.98 -1.58
CA GLN A 145 -4.57 -15.97 -1.10
C GLN A 145 -4.54 -16.11 0.42
N ASP A 146 -5.74 -16.13 1.02
CA ASP A 146 -5.97 -16.43 2.44
C ASP A 146 -5.19 -15.54 3.42
N TRP A 147 -4.73 -14.36 2.99
CA TRP A 147 -3.86 -13.50 3.79
C TRP A 147 -2.56 -14.19 4.25
N LYS A 148 -2.05 -15.13 3.47
CA LYS A 148 -0.77 -15.81 3.77
C LYS A 148 0.41 -14.95 3.36
N ILE A 149 0.58 -13.83 4.03
CA ILE A 149 1.55 -12.78 3.70
C ILE A 149 2.76 -12.80 4.63
N LYS A 150 3.94 -12.54 4.06
CA LYS A 150 5.13 -12.05 4.77
C LYS A 150 5.29 -10.57 4.43
N ILE A 151 6.27 -9.90 5.01
CA ILE A 151 6.44 -8.44 4.81
C ILE A 151 6.65 -8.08 3.34
N GLN A 152 7.34 -8.90 2.55
CA GLN A 152 7.53 -8.66 1.13
C GLN A 152 6.22 -8.79 0.34
N ASP A 153 5.33 -9.72 0.73
CA ASP A 153 4.01 -9.85 0.12
C ASP A 153 3.10 -8.66 0.47
N THR A 154 3.28 -8.08 1.67
CA THR A 154 2.53 -6.91 2.13
C THR A 154 2.96 -5.66 1.39
N VAL A 155 4.27 -5.48 1.18
CA VAL A 155 4.84 -4.31 0.52
C VAL A 155 4.60 -4.32 -0.99
N ALA A 156 4.61 -5.49 -1.63
CA ALA A 156 4.39 -5.62 -3.06
C ALA A 156 2.93 -5.33 -3.46
#